data_0178fdcb140815ec06763240bf4e5bc6
#
_entry.id   0178fdcb140815ec06763240bf4e5bc6
#
_cell.length_a   1.000
_cell.length_b   1.000
_cell.length_c   1.000
_cell.angle_alpha   90.00
_cell.angle_beta   90.00
_cell.angle_gamma   90.00
#
_symmetry.space_group_name_H-M   'P 1'
#
loop_
_entity.id
_entity.type
_entity.pdbx_description
1 polymer ?
#
loop_
_entity_poly.entity_id
_entity_poly.type
_entity_poly.pdbx_seq_one_letter_code
_entity_poly.pdbx_strand_id
1 'polypeptide(L)'
;MAAHFAIRALPPEVIERIAAGEVVERPASVVKELIENSLDAQAAAVSVEIRDGGLSLIRVSDDGSGMSRADVPLAVERFATSKVHTLEDLEAIRTLGFRGEALSSIATVARLEILTRTRDELEGTRLRTEGQESHGLSQHRLFHGGAVPTPPAPQESQHRLFHGGAGTEPPVSPAPPVARRHQVEPAASPVGTSVTVHDLFYNTPARRKFLKSPLREAELVRETVVRYSLAYPAVAFRLLVGGRESYVAPPATPLERIGVALGREVAAEMVEVAWEAADLRVWGYVSRPTLGRRDRRSQFFFVNGRPVRSGLLAVMLERPYAGRLPLERRPLAVLHIRLDPHLVDVNVHPRKEEVRLSQERSVYGAVARAVEEALVPYPHL
;
A
#
# COMPACT_ATOMS: atom_id res chain seq x y z
N MET A 1 -17.61 -0.92 41.53
CA MET A 1 -18.08 0.25 40.76
C MET A 1 -17.30 0.22 39.43
N ALA A 2 -17.98 0.09 38.29
CA ALA A 2 -17.32 0.21 36.97
C ALA A 2 -16.97 1.69 36.76
N ALA A 3 -15.70 1.96 36.47
CA ALA A 3 -15.23 3.31 36.16
C ALA A 3 -15.90 3.77 34.86
N HIS A 4 -16.68 4.82 34.91
CA HIS A 4 -17.27 5.46 33.75
C HIS A 4 -16.17 6.28 33.03
N PHE A 5 -15.70 5.80 31.89
CA PHE A 5 -14.76 6.55 31.06
C PHE A 5 -15.52 7.55 30.21
N ALA A 6 -15.27 8.86 30.41
CA ALA A 6 -15.86 9.90 29.59
C ALA A 6 -15.32 9.84 28.15
N ILE A 7 -16.21 9.97 27.16
CA ILE A 7 -15.84 10.10 25.74
C ILE A 7 -15.14 11.44 25.54
N ARG A 8 -13.96 11.43 24.90
CA ARG A 8 -13.18 12.64 24.58
C ARG A 8 -12.71 12.58 23.13
N ALA A 9 -12.64 13.73 22.48
CA ALA A 9 -11.98 13.85 21.18
C ALA A 9 -10.48 13.53 21.34
N LEU A 10 -9.96 12.73 20.40
CA LEU A 10 -8.54 12.39 20.39
C LEU A 10 -7.71 13.58 19.88
N PRO A 11 -6.51 13.80 20.43
CA PRO A 11 -5.56 14.75 19.86
C PRO A 11 -5.24 14.42 18.39
N PRO A 12 -5.04 15.43 17.52
CA PRO A 12 -4.74 15.22 16.09
C PRO A 12 -3.58 14.25 15.85
N GLU A 13 -2.51 14.34 16.64
CA GLU A 13 -1.35 13.44 16.54
C GLU A 13 -1.69 11.96 16.79
N VAL A 14 -2.64 11.70 17.70
CA VAL A 14 -3.11 10.33 17.99
C VAL A 14 -3.95 9.82 16.83
N ILE A 15 -4.85 10.67 16.28
CA ILE A 15 -5.65 10.33 15.10
C ILE A 15 -4.75 10.01 13.90
N GLU A 16 -3.72 10.83 13.66
CA GLU A 16 -2.76 10.59 12.57
C GLU A 16 -2.01 9.26 12.72
N ARG A 17 -1.57 8.94 13.94
CA ARG A 17 -0.88 7.66 14.20
C ARG A 17 -1.79 6.44 14.06
N ILE A 18 -3.06 6.56 14.44
CA ILE A 18 -4.06 5.49 14.25
C ILE A 18 -4.25 5.27 12.74
N ALA A 19 -4.59 6.33 12.00
CA ALA A 19 -4.83 6.26 10.56
C ALA A 19 -3.60 5.79 9.76
N ALA A 20 -2.39 6.29 10.09
CA ALA A 20 -1.15 5.81 9.48
C ALA A 20 -0.95 4.30 9.71
N GLY A 21 -1.50 3.75 10.80
CA GLY A 21 -1.43 2.34 11.10
C GLY A 21 -2.28 1.43 10.26
N GLU A 22 -3.34 1.96 9.72
CA GLU A 22 -4.20 1.22 8.79
C GLU A 22 -3.55 1.09 7.41
N VAL A 23 -2.74 2.08 7.02
CA VAL A 23 -2.02 2.11 5.73
C VAL A 23 -0.66 1.41 5.83
N VAL A 24 0.12 1.70 6.88
CA VAL A 24 1.50 1.21 7.06
C VAL A 24 1.56 0.23 8.23
N GLU A 25 1.44 -1.06 7.95
CA GLU A 25 1.52 -2.11 8.98
C GLU A 25 2.92 -2.74 9.08
N ARG A 26 3.65 -2.80 7.96
CA ARG A 26 4.95 -3.46 7.84
C ARG A 26 5.77 -2.94 6.65
N PRO A 27 7.07 -3.28 6.54
CA PRO A 27 7.91 -2.88 5.42
C PRO A 27 7.33 -3.19 4.04
N ALA A 28 6.74 -4.36 3.84
CA ALA A 28 6.11 -4.74 2.58
C ALA A 28 4.92 -3.83 2.19
N SER A 29 4.19 -3.24 3.16
CA SER A 29 3.13 -2.27 2.89
C SER A 29 3.70 -0.96 2.34
N VAL A 30 4.82 -0.48 2.89
CA VAL A 30 5.54 0.70 2.39
C VAL A 30 6.02 0.46 0.96
N VAL A 31 6.71 -0.67 0.72
CA VAL A 31 7.22 -1.03 -0.61
C VAL A 31 6.08 -1.12 -1.63
N LYS A 32 4.93 -1.69 -1.23
CA LYS A 32 3.73 -1.78 -2.07
C LYS A 32 3.26 -0.39 -2.53
N GLU A 33 3.00 0.52 -1.59
CA GLU A 33 2.50 1.86 -1.91
C GLU A 33 3.50 2.65 -2.77
N LEU A 34 4.81 2.51 -2.52
CA LEU A 34 5.83 3.19 -3.31
C LEU A 34 5.95 2.60 -4.73
N ILE A 35 5.89 1.27 -4.91
CA ILE A 35 5.83 0.63 -6.25
C ILE A 35 4.57 1.09 -6.99
N GLU A 36 3.40 1.13 -6.34
CA GLU A 36 2.17 1.62 -6.96
C GLU A 36 2.32 3.06 -7.46
N ASN A 37 2.97 3.93 -6.68
CA ASN A 37 3.25 5.30 -7.11
C ASN A 37 4.20 5.37 -8.31
N SER A 38 5.25 4.54 -8.34
CA SER A 38 6.18 4.44 -9.47
C SER A 38 5.49 3.97 -10.75
N LEU A 39 4.60 2.96 -10.64
CA LEU A 39 3.83 2.46 -11.78
C LEU A 39 2.80 3.49 -12.28
N ASP A 40 2.12 4.21 -11.37
CA ASP A 40 1.21 5.30 -11.72
C ASP A 40 1.96 6.47 -12.39
N ALA A 41 3.24 6.69 -12.04
CA ALA A 41 4.15 7.65 -12.70
C ALA A 41 4.70 7.14 -14.04
N GLN A 42 4.20 5.99 -14.54
CA GLN A 42 4.61 5.35 -15.79
C GLN A 42 6.10 5.00 -15.87
N ALA A 43 6.68 4.58 -14.78
CA ALA A 43 8.06 4.13 -14.73
C ALA A 43 8.31 2.91 -15.62
N ALA A 44 9.41 2.92 -16.36
CA ALA A 44 9.92 1.77 -17.11
C ALA A 44 10.83 0.87 -16.25
N ALA A 45 11.37 1.43 -15.14
CA ALA A 45 12.22 0.69 -14.21
C ALA A 45 11.93 1.09 -12.77
N VAL A 46 11.85 0.09 -11.88
CA VAL A 46 11.65 0.25 -10.44
C VAL A 46 12.72 -0.52 -9.67
N SER A 47 13.49 0.17 -8.84
CA SER A 47 14.51 -0.43 -7.96
C SER A 47 14.11 -0.28 -6.51
N VAL A 48 14.12 -1.39 -5.78
CA VAL A 48 13.83 -1.45 -4.34
C VAL A 48 15.09 -1.86 -3.59
N GLU A 49 15.50 -1.12 -2.58
CA GLU A 49 16.57 -1.48 -1.64
C GLU A 49 16.01 -1.53 -0.24
N ILE A 50 16.31 -2.60 0.50
CA ILE A 50 15.97 -2.71 1.92
C ILE A 50 17.18 -3.14 2.76
N ARG A 51 17.21 -2.66 4.01
CA ARG A 51 18.17 -3.11 5.03
C ARG A 51 17.42 -3.46 6.31
N ASP A 52 17.91 -4.44 7.03
CA ASP A 52 17.27 -4.93 8.27
C ASP A 52 15.78 -5.27 8.07
N GLY A 53 15.47 -6.04 7.01
CA GLY A 53 14.08 -6.39 6.66
C GLY A 53 13.19 -5.19 6.26
N GLY A 54 13.79 -4.02 6.03
CA GLY A 54 13.08 -2.77 5.75
C GLY A 54 12.85 -1.89 6.98
N LEU A 55 13.41 -2.25 8.14
CA LEU A 55 13.26 -1.45 9.36
C LEU A 55 14.23 -0.27 9.41
N SER A 56 15.48 -0.47 9.02
CA SER A 56 16.48 0.59 9.01
C SER A 56 16.46 1.40 7.72
N LEU A 57 16.14 0.77 6.58
CA LEU A 57 16.06 1.45 5.28
C LEU A 57 15.09 0.72 4.35
N ILE A 58 14.23 1.52 3.70
CA ILE A 58 13.53 1.18 2.47
C ILE A 58 13.81 2.30 1.49
N ARG A 59 14.31 1.98 0.29
CA ARG A 59 14.43 2.93 -0.82
C ARG A 59 13.74 2.36 -2.04
N VAL A 60 12.85 3.13 -2.64
CA VAL A 60 12.25 2.83 -3.94
C VAL A 60 12.59 3.95 -4.90
N SER A 61 13.20 3.60 -6.02
CA SER A 61 13.61 4.55 -7.05
C SER A 61 13.03 4.13 -8.39
N ASP A 62 12.55 5.09 -9.15
CA ASP A 62 11.96 4.90 -10.47
C ASP A 62 12.46 5.97 -11.47
N ASP A 63 12.24 5.71 -12.74
CA ASP A 63 12.50 6.58 -13.87
C ASP A 63 11.22 7.18 -14.48
N GLY A 64 10.15 7.27 -13.67
CA GLY A 64 8.85 7.80 -14.07
C GLY A 64 8.84 9.32 -14.33
N SER A 65 7.66 9.90 -14.35
CA SER A 65 7.44 11.34 -14.64
C SER A 65 8.13 12.28 -13.67
N GLY A 66 8.41 11.84 -12.44
CA GLY A 66 8.85 12.71 -11.34
C GLY A 66 7.74 13.62 -10.81
N MET A 67 8.13 14.52 -9.89
CA MET A 67 7.25 15.54 -9.32
C MET A 67 7.91 16.91 -9.48
N SER A 68 7.10 17.93 -9.79
CA SER A 68 7.60 19.32 -9.86
C SER A 68 7.99 19.83 -8.47
N ARG A 69 8.86 20.83 -8.43
CA ARG A 69 9.26 21.47 -7.17
C ARG A 69 8.07 22.00 -6.36
N ALA A 70 7.00 22.43 -7.03
CA ALA A 70 5.79 22.93 -6.39
C ALA A 70 4.96 21.81 -5.77
N ASP A 71 4.95 20.62 -6.38
CA ASP A 71 4.15 19.46 -5.93
C ASP A 71 4.82 18.67 -4.79
N VAL A 72 6.16 18.74 -4.69
CA VAL A 72 6.92 17.96 -3.69
C VAL A 72 6.46 18.21 -2.26
N PRO A 73 6.21 19.43 -1.77
CA PRO A 73 5.67 19.66 -0.43
C PRO A 73 4.26 19.07 -0.25
N LEU A 74 3.43 19.15 -1.29
CA LEU A 74 2.06 18.65 -1.26
C LEU A 74 2.03 17.12 -1.22
N ALA A 75 3.00 16.44 -1.80
CA ALA A 75 3.06 14.99 -1.85
C ALA A 75 3.09 14.32 -0.46
N VAL A 76 3.53 15.03 0.59
CA VAL A 76 3.56 14.54 1.98
C VAL A 76 2.41 15.06 2.84
N GLU A 77 1.54 15.89 2.26
CA GLU A 77 0.30 16.33 2.91
C GLU A 77 -0.80 15.28 2.78
N ARG A 78 -1.70 15.23 3.78
CA ARG A 78 -2.82 14.29 3.74
C ARG A 78 -3.88 14.76 2.76
N PHE A 79 -4.46 13.78 2.05
CA PHE A 79 -5.51 14.01 1.05
C PHE A 79 -5.07 14.86 -0.15
N ALA A 80 -3.76 15.08 -0.32
CA ALA A 80 -3.21 15.68 -1.51
C ALA A 80 -2.90 14.58 -2.55
N THR A 81 -3.50 14.66 -3.71
CA THR A 81 -3.33 13.69 -4.80
C THR A 81 -3.53 14.35 -6.16
N SER A 82 -2.76 13.91 -7.14
CA SER A 82 -2.94 14.27 -8.57
C SER A 82 -3.82 13.27 -9.33
N LYS A 83 -4.38 12.25 -8.65
CA LYS A 83 -4.99 11.08 -9.30
C LYS A 83 -6.51 11.09 -9.30
N VAL A 84 -7.14 11.83 -8.40
CA VAL A 84 -8.59 11.93 -8.23
C VAL A 84 -8.92 13.39 -7.91
N HIS A 85 -9.82 14.00 -8.68
CA HIS A 85 -10.22 15.40 -8.53
C HIS A 85 -11.75 15.54 -8.38
N THR A 86 -12.51 14.59 -8.89
CA THR A 86 -13.98 14.60 -8.92
C THR A 86 -14.57 13.35 -8.29
N LEU A 87 -15.87 13.35 -8.02
CA LEU A 87 -16.59 12.15 -7.56
C LEU A 87 -16.63 11.07 -8.66
N GLU A 88 -16.71 11.48 -9.92
CA GLU A 88 -16.69 10.59 -11.08
C GLU A 88 -15.34 9.85 -11.18
N ASP A 89 -14.21 10.52 -10.89
CA ASP A 89 -12.89 9.87 -10.82
C ASP A 89 -12.85 8.80 -9.73
N LEU A 90 -13.56 9.03 -8.61
CA LEU A 90 -13.63 8.08 -7.51
C LEU A 90 -14.46 6.84 -7.85
N GLU A 91 -15.48 6.99 -8.72
CA GLU A 91 -16.30 5.88 -9.21
C GLU A 91 -15.60 5.03 -10.27
N ALA A 92 -14.61 5.59 -10.97
CA ALA A 92 -13.87 4.93 -12.05
C ALA A 92 -12.35 5.00 -11.86
N ILE A 93 -11.85 4.49 -10.72
CA ILE A 93 -10.43 4.55 -10.37
C ILE A 93 -9.60 3.72 -11.36
N ARG A 94 -8.72 4.40 -12.10
CA ARG A 94 -7.80 3.80 -13.09
C ARG A 94 -6.37 3.66 -12.58
N THR A 95 -6.02 4.38 -11.51
CA THR A 95 -4.69 4.35 -10.89
C THR A 95 -4.62 3.33 -9.76
N LEU A 96 -3.41 2.86 -9.43
CA LEU A 96 -3.18 1.94 -8.30
C LEU A 96 -3.32 2.67 -6.95
N GLY A 97 -2.80 3.89 -6.84
CA GLY A 97 -3.01 4.79 -5.70
C GLY A 97 -4.07 5.84 -6.00
N PHE A 98 -4.84 6.32 -5.00
CA PHE A 98 -5.84 7.37 -5.19
C PHE A 98 -6.14 8.21 -3.95
N ARG A 99 -5.82 7.73 -2.73
CA ARG A 99 -6.26 8.35 -1.46
C ARG A 99 -5.44 9.56 -1.04
N GLY A 100 -4.23 9.78 -1.60
CA GLY A 100 -3.34 10.87 -1.16
C GLY A 100 -2.85 10.72 0.29
N GLU A 101 -2.76 9.48 0.81
CA GLU A 101 -2.41 9.22 2.22
C GLU A 101 -1.12 8.40 2.38
N ALA A 102 -0.56 7.80 1.31
CA ALA A 102 0.55 6.88 1.42
C ALA A 102 1.81 7.56 1.98
N LEU A 103 2.31 8.61 1.33
CA LEU A 103 3.53 9.31 1.73
C LEU A 103 3.36 10.02 3.08
N SER A 104 2.21 10.65 3.35
CA SER A 104 1.90 11.27 4.63
C SER A 104 1.84 10.26 5.77
N SER A 105 1.27 9.07 5.53
CA SER A 105 1.23 7.98 6.51
C SER A 105 2.62 7.41 6.80
N ILE A 106 3.46 7.24 5.76
CA ILE A 106 4.86 6.82 5.92
C ILE A 106 5.64 7.86 6.73
N ALA A 107 5.51 9.15 6.38
CA ALA A 107 6.18 10.25 7.10
C ALA A 107 5.75 10.37 8.57
N THR A 108 4.56 9.86 8.94
CA THR A 108 4.08 9.83 10.34
C THR A 108 4.83 8.80 11.19
N VAL A 109 5.28 7.68 10.60
CA VAL A 109 5.87 6.54 11.33
C VAL A 109 7.34 6.29 10.99
N ALA A 110 7.94 7.11 10.13
CA ALA A 110 9.32 6.99 9.67
C ALA A 110 9.92 8.36 9.33
N ARG A 111 11.24 8.44 9.14
CA ARG A 111 11.90 9.59 8.53
C ARG A 111 11.90 9.39 7.01
N LEU A 112 11.37 10.37 6.29
CA LEU A 112 11.18 10.28 4.84
C LEU A 112 12.09 11.29 4.12
N GLU A 113 12.77 10.82 3.08
CA GLU A 113 13.45 11.65 2.09
C GLU A 113 12.87 11.35 0.71
N ILE A 114 12.50 12.40 -0.02
CA ILE A 114 12.08 12.33 -1.42
C ILE A 114 13.10 13.10 -2.24
N LEU A 115 13.62 12.48 -3.29
CA LEU A 115 14.46 13.09 -4.29
C LEU A 115 13.80 12.88 -5.66
N THR A 116 13.44 13.95 -6.36
CA THR A 116 12.67 13.84 -7.59
C THR A 116 13.02 14.94 -8.59
N ARG A 117 12.79 14.66 -9.87
CA ARG A 117 12.94 15.64 -10.94
C ARG A 117 12.01 15.28 -12.10
N THR A 118 11.29 16.26 -12.62
CA THR A 118 10.55 16.12 -13.88
C THR A 118 11.49 16.27 -15.08
N ARG A 119 11.04 15.88 -16.27
CA ARG A 119 11.84 16.00 -17.49
C ARG A 119 12.11 17.46 -17.87
N ASP A 120 11.18 18.37 -17.53
CA ASP A 120 11.22 19.77 -17.93
C ASP A 120 12.04 20.64 -16.97
N GLU A 121 12.40 20.11 -15.80
CA GLU A 121 13.23 20.81 -14.82
C GLU A 121 14.71 20.44 -14.96
N LEU A 122 15.59 21.45 -14.86
CA LEU A 122 17.04 21.27 -14.93
C LEU A 122 17.62 20.70 -13.63
N GLU A 123 17.04 21.10 -12.51
CA GLU A 123 17.45 20.68 -11.17
C GLU A 123 16.37 19.83 -10.51
N GLY A 124 16.77 18.84 -9.75
CA GLY A 124 15.86 18.06 -8.91
C GLY A 124 15.57 18.77 -7.60
N THR A 125 14.57 18.25 -6.91
CA THR A 125 14.14 18.74 -5.61
C THR A 125 14.27 17.60 -4.58
N ARG A 126 14.90 17.94 -3.45
CA ARG A 126 14.95 17.07 -2.29
C ARG A 126 14.02 17.61 -1.20
N LEU A 127 13.18 16.74 -0.66
CA LEU A 127 12.39 17.01 0.53
C LEU A 127 12.81 16.03 1.64
N ARG A 128 13.01 16.56 2.85
CA ARG A 128 13.19 15.75 4.07
C ARG A 128 12.14 16.10 5.08
N THR A 129 11.51 15.08 5.67
CA THR A 129 10.62 15.28 6.81
C THR A 129 11.44 15.16 8.09
N GLU A 130 11.35 16.17 8.97
CA GLU A 130 11.81 16.03 10.34
C GLU A 130 10.82 15.12 11.07
N GLY A 131 11.30 13.98 11.56
CA GLY A 131 10.46 13.09 12.36
C GLY A 131 9.98 13.82 13.61
N GLN A 132 8.70 13.74 13.92
CA GLN A 132 8.19 14.19 15.22
C GLN A 132 8.88 13.34 16.30
N GLU A 133 9.85 13.93 17.00
CA GLU A 133 10.33 13.36 18.25
C GLU A 133 9.12 13.26 19.17
N SER A 134 8.83 12.06 19.66
CA SER A 134 7.92 11.90 20.77
C SER A 134 8.52 12.73 21.90
N HIS A 135 7.93 13.89 22.19
CA HIS A 135 8.17 14.54 23.47
C HIS A 135 7.72 13.51 24.49
N GLY A 136 8.71 12.78 25.00
CA GLY A 136 8.51 11.82 26.04
C GLY A 136 7.75 12.53 27.15
N LEU A 137 6.71 11.87 27.64
CA LEU A 137 6.15 12.18 28.94
C LEU A 137 7.32 12.21 29.92
N SER A 138 7.93 13.39 30.04
CA SER A 138 9.00 13.67 30.97
C SER A 138 8.44 13.47 32.37
N GLN A 139 8.93 12.40 32.97
CA GLN A 139 9.22 12.28 34.38
C GLN A 139 8.05 12.55 35.34
N HIS A 140 7.51 11.47 35.84
CA HIS A 140 7.11 11.43 37.24
C HIS A 140 8.16 12.17 38.09
N ARG A 141 7.94 13.44 38.40
CA ARG A 141 8.53 14.06 39.57
C ARG A 141 7.94 13.36 40.78
N LEU A 142 8.73 12.53 41.40
CA LEU A 142 8.53 12.07 42.76
C LEU A 142 8.28 13.31 43.63
N PHE A 143 7.06 13.47 44.13
CA PHE A 143 6.73 14.42 45.16
C PHE A 143 7.43 13.99 46.45
N HIS A 144 8.55 14.63 46.77
CA HIS A 144 8.98 14.75 48.14
C HIS A 144 8.20 15.86 48.82
N GLY A 145 7.69 15.55 50.01
CA GLY A 145 6.73 16.30 50.78
C GLY A 145 7.04 17.79 50.94
N GLY A 146 6.03 18.60 50.76
CA GLY A 146 5.98 20.00 51.11
C GLY A 146 4.54 20.39 51.41
N ALA A 147 4.34 21.02 52.55
CA ALA A 147 3.08 21.34 53.23
C ALA A 147 1.97 21.89 52.31
N VAL A 148 0.77 21.40 52.53
CA VAL A 148 -0.50 21.88 51.91
C VAL A 148 -0.87 23.28 52.48
N PRO A 149 -1.04 24.33 51.65
CA PRO A 149 -1.69 25.56 52.10
C PRO A 149 -3.18 25.37 52.10
N THR A 150 -3.83 25.70 53.21
CA THR A 150 -5.29 25.73 53.41
C THR A 150 -5.92 26.80 52.54
N PRO A 151 -7.06 26.53 51.84
CA PRO A 151 -7.78 27.55 51.10
C PRO A 151 -8.56 28.47 52.05
N PRO A 152 -8.68 29.78 51.70
CA PRO A 152 -9.50 30.71 52.49
C PRO A 152 -10.99 30.46 52.26
N ALA A 153 -11.79 30.77 53.31
CA ALA A 153 -13.22 30.62 53.36
C ALA A 153 -13.98 31.49 52.36
N PRO A 154 -15.19 31.08 51.94
CA PRO A 154 -15.95 31.79 50.93
C PRO A 154 -16.58 33.06 51.54
N GLN A 155 -16.42 34.21 50.88
CA GLN A 155 -17.18 35.42 51.14
C GLN A 155 -18.51 35.37 50.37
N GLU A 156 -19.59 35.52 51.11
CA GLU A 156 -20.93 35.74 50.58
C GLU A 156 -21.00 37.09 49.85
N SER A 157 -21.51 37.07 48.64
CA SER A 157 -21.95 38.28 47.93
C SER A 157 -23.15 37.98 47.02
N GLN A 158 -24.29 38.33 47.56
CA GLN A 158 -25.49 38.97 46.98
C GLN A 158 -25.91 38.60 45.52
N HIS A 159 -27.12 38.07 45.47
CA HIS A 159 -28.05 37.97 44.36
C HIS A 159 -28.03 39.18 43.39
N ARG A 160 -27.84 38.90 42.11
CA ARG A 160 -28.49 39.62 41.02
C ARG A 160 -29.06 38.62 40.02
N LEU A 161 -30.37 38.64 39.93
CA LEU A 161 -31.16 38.03 38.86
C LEU A 161 -30.76 38.66 37.52
N PHE A 162 -30.31 37.84 36.57
CA PHE A 162 -30.28 38.21 35.14
C PHE A 162 -30.98 37.14 34.30
N HIS A 163 -31.89 37.66 33.50
CA HIS A 163 -32.74 36.95 32.54
C HIS A 163 -31.91 36.22 31.46
N GLY A 164 -32.55 35.17 30.93
CA GLY A 164 -32.01 34.26 29.93
C GLY A 164 -31.54 34.94 28.63
N GLY A 165 -30.41 34.47 28.17
CA GLY A 165 -29.93 34.62 26.81
C GLY A 165 -29.27 33.29 26.43
N ALA A 166 -29.87 32.58 25.48
CA ALA A 166 -29.28 31.41 24.87
C ALA A 166 -28.02 31.83 24.11
N GLY A 167 -26.89 31.74 24.79
CA GLY A 167 -25.59 31.89 24.14
C GLY A 167 -25.27 30.63 23.33
N THR A 168 -25.49 30.67 22.03
CA THR A 168 -24.92 29.71 21.11
C THR A 168 -23.40 29.93 21.14
N GLU A 169 -22.66 28.97 21.73
CA GLU A 169 -21.20 28.91 21.56
C GLU A 169 -20.90 28.86 20.05
N PRO A 170 -19.98 29.69 19.55
CA PRO A 170 -19.59 29.60 18.15
C PRO A 170 -19.01 28.22 17.90
N PRO A 171 -19.24 27.60 16.71
CA PRO A 171 -18.68 26.31 16.37
C PRO A 171 -17.15 26.41 16.49
N VAL A 172 -16.58 25.52 17.30
CA VAL A 172 -15.13 25.39 17.44
C VAL A 172 -14.58 25.02 16.06
N SER A 173 -13.97 26.00 15.41
CA SER A 173 -13.26 25.79 14.14
C SER A 173 -12.19 24.72 14.39
N PRO A 174 -12.09 23.66 13.57
CA PRO A 174 -11.03 22.67 13.76
C PRO A 174 -9.69 23.40 13.74
N ALA A 175 -8.85 23.12 14.74
CA ALA A 175 -7.51 23.67 14.81
C ALA A 175 -6.77 23.35 13.50
N PRO A 176 -6.03 24.31 12.93
CA PRO A 176 -5.29 24.07 11.69
C PRO A 176 -4.35 22.88 11.90
N PRO A 177 -4.18 22.01 10.87
CA PRO A 177 -3.29 20.88 10.95
C PRO A 177 -1.90 21.38 11.36
N VAL A 178 -1.26 20.68 12.29
CA VAL A 178 0.12 21.00 12.71
C VAL A 178 1.01 20.86 11.48
N ALA A 179 1.46 21.99 10.95
CA ALA A 179 2.31 22.03 9.77
C ALA A 179 3.59 21.25 10.07
N ARG A 180 3.81 20.14 9.38
CA ARG A 180 5.04 19.37 9.48
C ARG A 180 6.19 20.25 8.95
N ARG A 181 7.29 20.32 9.67
CA ARG A 181 8.47 21.02 9.16
C ARG A 181 9.10 20.13 8.08
N HIS A 182 9.10 20.63 6.86
CA HIS A 182 9.79 20.03 5.72
C HIS A 182 10.94 20.92 5.31
N GLN A 183 12.09 20.29 5.06
CA GLN A 183 13.20 20.97 4.40
C GLN A 183 13.11 20.64 2.91
N VAL A 184 12.97 21.65 2.09
CA VAL A 184 12.95 21.52 0.63
C VAL A 184 14.13 22.27 0.06
N GLU A 185 15.01 21.55 -0.65
CA GLU A 185 16.24 22.09 -1.22
C GLU A 185 16.44 21.62 -2.68
N PRO A 186 17.13 22.39 -3.52
CA PRO A 186 17.57 21.91 -4.82
C PRO A 186 18.58 20.77 -4.64
N ALA A 187 18.52 19.76 -5.52
CA ALA A 187 19.44 18.64 -5.47
C ALA A 187 19.65 18.02 -6.85
N ALA A 188 20.85 17.51 -7.12
CA ALA A 188 21.10 16.75 -8.34
C ALA A 188 20.31 15.45 -8.32
N SER A 189 19.51 15.21 -9.36
CA SER A 189 18.71 14.00 -9.52
C SER A 189 18.55 13.64 -11.00
N PRO A 190 18.55 12.36 -11.37
CA PRO A 190 18.01 11.93 -12.65
C PRO A 190 16.51 12.24 -12.72
N VAL A 191 15.91 12.15 -13.90
CA VAL A 191 14.45 12.18 -14.07
C VAL A 191 13.83 10.97 -13.35
N GLY A 192 12.70 11.18 -12.68
CA GLY A 192 12.02 10.17 -11.88
C GLY A 192 11.99 10.51 -10.40
N THR A 193 11.74 9.52 -9.57
CA THR A 193 11.60 9.72 -8.13
C THR A 193 12.36 8.66 -7.34
N SER A 194 13.02 9.07 -6.27
CA SER A 194 13.60 8.19 -5.26
C SER A 194 13.03 8.55 -3.89
N VAL A 195 12.28 7.63 -3.29
CA VAL A 195 11.74 7.78 -1.95
C VAL A 195 12.56 6.89 -1.01
N THR A 196 13.17 7.51 0.02
CA THR A 196 13.94 6.81 1.06
C THR A 196 13.23 6.95 2.39
N VAL A 197 12.97 5.83 3.02
CA VAL A 197 12.33 5.70 4.33
C VAL A 197 13.36 5.15 5.31
N HIS A 198 13.67 5.92 6.36
CA HIS A 198 14.60 5.53 7.40
C HIS A 198 13.85 5.24 8.70
N ASP A 199 14.36 4.31 9.48
CA ASP A 199 13.95 4.01 10.85
C ASP A 199 12.43 3.78 10.98
N LEU A 200 11.88 2.92 10.15
CA LEU A 200 10.45 2.61 10.15
C LEU A 200 9.99 2.18 11.56
N PHE A 201 8.90 2.81 12.04
CA PHE A 201 8.33 2.62 13.38
C PHE A 201 9.23 3.08 14.55
N TYR A 202 10.16 4.01 14.33
CA TYR A 202 11.01 4.56 15.40
C TYR A 202 10.19 5.18 16.54
N ASN A 203 9.07 5.81 16.23
CA ASN A 203 8.16 6.48 17.16
C ASN A 203 6.92 5.64 17.54
N THR A 204 6.84 4.38 17.10
CA THR A 204 5.74 3.46 17.38
C THR A 204 6.26 2.09 17.84
N PRO A 205 6.91 2.01 19.03
CA PRO A 205 7.59 0.80 19.51
C PRO A 205 6.64 -0.41 19.66
N ALA A 206 5.37 -0.18 19.95
CA ALA A 206 4.36 -1.24 20.01
C ALA A 206 4.23 -1.95 18.66
N ARG A 207 4.16 -1.21 17.53
CA ARG A 207 4.08 -1.80 16.19
C ARG A 207 5.34 -2.57 15.83
N ARG A 208 6.51 -2.03 16.19
CA ARG A 208 7.80 -2.70 15.94
C ARG A 208 7.86 -4.07 16.60
N LYS A 209 7.23 -4.27 17.77
CA LYS A 209 7.17 -5.56 18.48
C LYS A 209 6.30 -6.61 17.75
N PHE A 210 5.34 -6.21 16.93
CA PHE A 210 4.50 -7.14 16.16
C PHE A 210 5.09 -7.57 14.82
N LEU A 211 6.22 -7.01 14.43
CA LEU A 211 6.92 -7.43 13.21
C LEU A 211 7.58 -8.79 13.41
N LYS A 212 7.73 -9.49 12.30
CA LYS A 212 8.45 -10.77 12.27
C LYS A 212 9.97 -10.52 12.26
N SER A 213 10.75 -11.59 12.16
CA SER A 213 12.19 -11.46 12.00
C SER A 213 12.54 -10.66 10.73
N PRO A 214 13.71 -9.95 10.70
CA PRO A 214 14.15 -9.20 9.52
C PRO A 214 14.19 -10.05 8.24
N LEU A 215 14.56 -11.32 8.35
CA LEU A 215 14.56 -12.26 7.24
C LEU A 215 13.13 -12.46 6.69
N ARG A 216 12.16 -12.67 7.58
CA ARG A 216 10.77 -12.89 7.16
C ARG A 216 10.11 -11.62 6.59
N GLU A 217 10.45 -10.43 7.11
CA GLU A 217 9.99 -9.17 6.52
C GLU A 217 10.61 -8.95 5.13
N ALA A 218 11.90 -9.30 4.94
CA ALA A 218 12.53 -9.25 3.63
C ALA A 218 11.88 -10.21 2.62
N GLU A 219 11.47 -11.40 3.04
CA GLU A 219 10.70 -12.34 2.20
C GLU A 219 9.35 -11.75 1.78
N LEU A 220 8.63 -11.08 2.69
CA LEU A 220 7.35 -10.42 2.37
C LEU A 220 7.54 -9.26 1.39
N VAL A 221 8.62 -8.50 1.53
CA VAL A 221 9.00 -7.47 0.54
C VAL A 221 9.28 -8.12 -0.82
N ARG A 222 10.06 -9.21 -0.86
CA ARG A 222 10.34 -9.95 -2.09
C ARG A 222 9.06 -10.47 -2.73
N GLU A 223 8.15 -11.07 -1.97
CA GLU A 223 6.84 -11.52 -2.45
C GLU A 223 6.04 -10.37 -3.10
N THR A 224 6.11 -9.17 -2.51
CA THR A 224 5.48 -7.96 -3.06
C THR A 224 6.11 -7.54 -4.39
N VAL A 225 7.45 -7.42 -4.46
CA VAL A 225 8.16 -7.05 -5.70
C VAL A 225 7.88 -8.06 -6.81
N VAL A 226 7.97 -9.36 -6.53
CA VAL A 226 7.66 -10.44 -7.49
C VAL A 226 6.23 -10.33 -8.00
N ARG A 227 5.26 -10.05 -7.14
CA ARG A 227 3.84 -9.91 -7.53
C ARG A 227 3.63 -8.76 -8.50
N TYR A 228 4.22 -7.57 -8.24
CA TYR A 228 4.12 -6.44 -9.16
C TYR A 228 4.90 -6.68 -10.45
N SER A 229 6.02 -7.38 -10.39
CA SER A 229 6.76 -7.73 -11.60
C SER A 229 5.97 -8.68 -12.52
N LEU A 230 5.17 -9.59 -11.96
CA LEU A 230 4.26 -10.46 -12.74
C LEU A 230 3.09 -9.66 -13.32
N ALA A 231 2.60 -8.63 -12.61
CA ALA A 231 1.54 -7.75 -13.11
C ALA A 231 2.00 -6.86 -14.27
N TYR A 232 3.27 -6.44 -14.25
CA TYR A 232 3.86 -5.48 -15.19
C TYR A 232 5.14 -6.03 -15.83
N PRO A 233 5.06 -7.05 -16.69
CA PRO A 233 6.25 -7.71 -17.26
C PRO A 233 7.11 -6.80 -18.13
N ALA A 234 6.55 -5.74 -18.72
CA ALA A 234 7.28 -4.74 -19.50
C ALA A 234 8.13 -3.79 -18.66
N VAL A 235 7.91 -3.72 -17.34
CA VAL A 235 8.65 -2.87 -16.41
C VAL A 235 9.84 -3.66 -15.85
N ALA A 236 11.01 -3.04 -15.77
CA ALA A 236 12.18 -3.62 -15.10
C ALA A 236 12.01 -3.54 -13.58
N PHE A 237 12.28 -4.64 -12.86
CA PHE A 237 12.27 -4.66 -11.39
C PHE A 237 13.60 -5.16 -10.84
N ARG A 238 14.11 -4.51 -9.81
CA ARG A 238 15.30 -4.90 -9.07
C ARG A 238 15.04 -4.82 -7.57
N LEU A 239 15.45 -5.84 -6.82
CA LEU A 239 15.41 -5.84 -5.36
C LEU A 239 16.80 -6.10 -4.80
N LEU A 240 17.29 -5.20 -3.93
CA LEU A 240 18.50 -5.36 -3.14
C LEU A 240 18.12 -5.56 -1.67
N VAL A 241 18.71 -6.57 -1.05
CA VAL A 241 18.55 -6.86 0.38
C VAL A 241 19.93 -6.81 1.03
N GLY A 242 20.15 -5.85 1.92
CA GLY A 242 21.44 -5.65 2.56
C GLY A 242 22.57 -5.37 1.55
N GLY A 243 22.29 -4.67 0.46
CA GLY A 243 23.24 -4.34 -0.61
C GLY A 243 23.50 -5.47 -1.63
N ARG A 244 22.87 -6.64 -1.48
CA ARG A 244 22.99 -7.76 -2.42
C ARG A 244 21.74 -7.90 -3.28
N GLU A 245 21.91 -8.24 -4.54
CA GLU A 245 20.79 -8.51 -5.43
C GLU A 245 20.04 -9.78 -4.99
N SER A 246 18.76 -9.63 -4.70
CA SER A 246 17.85 -10.71 -4.31
C SER A 246 16.87 -11.07 -5.44
N TYR A 247 16.54 -10.11 -6.30
CA TYR A 247 15.68 -10.31 -7.46
C TYR A 247 16.02 -9.30 -8.55
N VAL A 248 16.16 -9.79 -9.79
CA VAL A 248 16.40 -8.95 -10.98
C VAL A 248 15.51 -9.48 -12.10
N ALA A 249 14.70 -8.60 -12.65
CA ALA A 249 13.74 -8.92 -13.70
C ALA A 249 13.73 -7.79 -14.74
N PRO A 250 14.51 -7.91 -15.83
CA PRO A 250 14.48 -6.96 -16.94
C PRO A 250 13.11 -6.97 -17.62
N PRO A 251 12.78 -5.99 -18.49
CA PRO A 251 11.59 -6.05 -19.33
C PRO A 251 11.53 -7.37 -20.09
N ALA A 252 10.37 -8.00 -20.11
CA ALA A 252 10.21 -9.35 -20.66
C ALA A 252 8.77 -9.59 -21.15
N THR A 253 8.54 -10.64 -21.89
CA THR A 253 7.21 -11.17 -22.15
C THR A 253 6.59 -11.74 -20.86
N PRO A 254 5.26 -11.89 -20.76
CA PRO A 254 4.63 -12.46 -19.57
C PRO A 254 5.17 -13.85 -19.19
N LEU A 255 5.42 -14.73 -20.19
CA LEU A 255 5.93 -16.07 -19.95
C LEU A 255 7.39 -16.07 -19.46
N GLU A 256 8.26 -15.24 -20.07
CA GLU A 256 9.62 -15.06 -19.60
C GLU A 256 9.66 -14.52 -18.18
N ARG A 257 8.77 -13.55 -17.86
CA ARG A 257 8.62 -13.01 -16.50
C ARG A 257 8.21 -14.09 -15.49
N ILE A 258 7.33 -15.00 -15.86
CA ILE A 258 6.99 -16.18 -15.04
C ILE A 258 8.24 -17.03 -14.80
N GLY A 259 9.05 -17.25 -15.84
CA GLY A 259 10.31 -17.98 -15.70
C GLY A 259 11.31 -17.33 -14.74
N VAL A 260 11.41 -16.00 -14.74
CA VAL A 260 12.25 -15.25 -13.78
C VAL A 260 11.67 -15.30 -12.35
N ALA A 261 10.36 -15.19 -12.22
CA ALA A 261 9.68 -15.07 -10.93
C ALA A 261 9.48 -16.42 -10.22
N LEU A 262 9.10 -17.46 -10.96
CA LEU A 262 8.66 -18.76 -10.42
C LEU A 262 9.60 -19.92 -10.80
N GLY A 263 10.49 -19.71 -11.74
CA GLY A 263 11.43 -20.71 -12.26
C GLY A 263 11.17 -21.09 -13.71
N ARG A 264 12.23 -21.34 -14.49
CA ARG A 264 12.15 -21.70 -15.91
C ARG A 264 11.39 -23.00 -16.14
N GLU A 265 11.55 -23.98 -15.24
CA GLU A 265 10.84 -25.24 -15.27
C GLU A 265 9.32 -25.03 -15.11
N VAL A 266 8.91 -24.10 -14.23
CA VAL A 266 7.51 -23.71 -14.08
C VAL A 266 6.99 -23.08 -15.36
N ALA A 267 7.73 -22.14 -15.96
CA ALA A 267 7.30 -21.48 -17.19
C ALA A 267 7.11 -22.45 -18.36
N ALA A 268 7.94 -23.49 -18.46
CA ALA A 268 7.83 -24.54 -19.48
C ALA A 268 6.53 -25.38 -19.36
N GLU A 269 5.96 -25.45 -18.16
CA GLU A 269 4.73 -26.18 -17.87
C GLU A 269 3.48 -25.25 -17.82
N MET A 270 3.62 -23.99 -18.26
CA MET A 270 2.49 -23.06 -18.31
C MET A 270 1.79 -23.09 -19.66
N VAL A 271 0.47 -22.97 -19.62
CA VAL A 271 -0.43 -22.90 -20.78
C VAL A 271 -1.01 -21.51 -20.85
N GLU A 272 -1.03 -20.93 -22.04
CA GLU A 272 -1.63 -19.62 -22.26
C GLU A 272 -3.16 -19.66 -22.10
N VAL A 273 -3.69 -18.66 -21.46
CA VAL A 273 -5.12 -18.39 -21.32
C VAL A 273 -5.43 -17.10 -22.07
N ALA A 274 -6.40 -17.13 -23.00
CA ALA A 274 -6.89 -15.96 -23.71
C ALA A 274 -8.38 -16.13 -23.94
N TRP A 275 -9.17 -15.30 -23.27
CA TRP A 275 -10.63 -15.31 -23.39
C TRP A 275 -11.15 -13.88 -23.34
N GLU A 276 -12.10 -13.56 -24.22
CA GLU A 276 -12.70 -12.22 -24.31
C GLU A 276 -14.17 -12.32 -24.70
N ALA A 277 -15.03 -11.58 -24.01
CA ALA A 277 -16.42 -11.43 -24.37
C ALA A 277 -16.93 -10.07 -23.87
N ALA A 278 -17.53 -9.29 -24.76
CA ALA A 278 -18.00 -7.93 -24.50
C ALA A 278 -16.90 -7.07 -23.82
N ASP A 279 -17.17 -6.57 -22.62
CA ASP A 279 -16.27 -5.69 -21.90
C ASP A 279 -15.36 -6.41 -20.87
N LEU A 280 -15.33 -7.75 -20.92
CA LEU A 280 -14.55 -8.58 -20.00
C LEU A 280 -13.51 -9.39 -20.75
N ARG A 281 -12.24 -9.25 -20.37
CA ARG A 281 -11.13 -10.03 -20.90
C ARG A 281 -10.37 -10.73 -19.77
N VAL A 282 -10.07 -12.02 -19.99
CA VAL A 282 -9.24 -12.85 -19.11
C VAL A 282 -8.07 -13.39 -19.91
N TRP A 283 -6.84 -13.12 -19.48
CA TRP A 283 -5.63 -13.60 -20.17
C TRP A 283 -4.53 -13.88 -19.17
N GLY A 284 -3.51 -14.59 -19.61
CA GLY A 284 -2.32 -14.94 -18.82
C GLY A 284 -1.95 -16.38 -18.97
N TYR A 285 -1.57 -17.04 -17.89
CA TYR A 285 -1.04 -18.39 -17.91
C TYR A 285 -1.54 -19.21 -16.73
N VAL A 286 -1.78 -20.50 -16.98
CA VAL A 286 -2.09 -21.50 -15.95
C VAL A 286 -1.20 -22.71 -16.11
N SER A 287 -0.94 -23.49 -15.06
CA SER A 287 -0.11 -24.68 -15.17
C SER A 287 -0.83 -25.83 -15.88
N ARG A 288 -0.08 -26.68 -16.58
CA ARG A 288 -0.60 -28.00 -17.00
C ARG A 288 -1.05 -28.81 -15.79
N PRO A 289 -1.97 -29.79 -15.97
CA PRO A 289 -2.42 -30.66 -14.88
C PRO A 289 -1.31 -31.51 -14.23
N THR A 290 -0.16 -31.65 -14.90
CA THR A 290 1.04 -32.30 -14.36
C THR A 290 1.73 -31.51 -13.26
N LEU A 291 1.54 -30.17 -13.22
CA LEU A 291 2.19 -29.28 -12.28
C LEU A 291 1.18 -28.66 -11.30
N GLY A 292 1.35 -28.96 -10.01
CA GLY A 292 0.56 -28.35 -8.93
C GLY A 292 1.36 -28.18 -7.65
N ARG A 293 0.92 -27.26 -6.79
CA ARG A 293 1.48 -26.99 -5.47
C ARG A 293 0.49 -27.40 -4.37
N ARG A 294 0.97 -27.56 -3.14
CA ARG A 294 0.09 -27.87 -1.98
C ARG A 294 -0.71 -26.67 -1.50
N ASP A 295 -0.32 -25.47 -1.85
CA ASP A 295 -0.94 -24.21 -1.43
C ASP A 295 -1.27 -23.31 -2.63
N ARG A 296 -1.94 -22.19 -2.35
CA ARG A 296 -2.37 -21.19 -3.34
C ARG A 296 -1.39 -20.04 -3.53
N ARG A 297 -0.18 -20.11 -3.00
CA ARG A 297 0.80 -19.00 -3.06
C ARG A 297 1.28 -18.68 -4.46
N SER A 298 1.14 -19.63 -5.37
CA SER A 298 1.47 -19.46 -6.80
C SER A 298 0.25 -19.15 -7.67
N GLN A 299 -0.86 -18.69 -7.08
CA GLN A 299 -2.05 -18.19 -7.79
C GLN A 299 -2.06 -16.67 -7.69
N PHE A 300 -1.79 -16.00 -8.82
CA PHE A 300 -1.75 -14.55 -8.92
C PHE A 300 -2.91 -14.07 -9.80
N PHE A 301 -3.71 -13.18 -9.26
CA PHE A 301 -4.82 -12.55 -9.97
C PHE A 301 -4.61 -11.04 -10.00
N PHE A 302 -4.87 -10.44 -11.16
CA PHE A 302 -4.75 -9.01 -11.38
C PHE A 302 -6.04 -8.49 -12.02
N VAL A 303 -6.72 -7.57 -11.34
CA VAL A 303 -7.92 -6.89 -11.87
C VAL A 303 -7.53 -5.47 -12.25
N ASN A 304 -7.67 -5.14 -13.54
CA ASN A 304 -7.24 -3.86 -14.10
C ASN A 304 -5.80 -3.48 -13.69
N GLY A 305 -4.87 -4.46 -13.72
CA GLY A 305 -3.46 -4.30 -13.32
C GLY A 305 -3.20 -4.34 -11.81
N ARG A 306 -4.24 -4.31 -10.98
CA ARG A 306 -4.14 -4.34 -9.53
C ARG A 306 -4.06 -5.78 -9.02
N PRO A 307 -3.05 -6.15 -8.20
CA PRO A 307 -3.00 -7.45 -7.55
C PRO A 307 -4.19 -7.63 -6.60
N VAL A 308 -4.93 -8.73 -6.74
CA VAL A 308 -6.08 -9.04 -5.86
C VAL A 308 -5.93 -10.41 -5.22
N ARG A 309 -6.47 -10.55 -4.01
CA ARG A 309 -6.65 -11.82 -3.31
C ARG A 309 -8.13 -12.14 -3.25
N SER A 310 -8.55 -13.19 -3.91
CA SER A 310 -9.94 -13.63 -3.90
C SER A 310 -10.01 -15.15 -3.79
N GLY A 311 -10.64 -15.63 -2.72
CA GLY A 311 -10.91 -17.05 -2.54
C GLY A 311 -11.82 -17.60 -3.63
N LEU A 312 -12.75 -16.78 -4.12
CA LEU A 312 -13.68 -17.17 -5.20
C LEU A 312 -12.96 -17.31 -6.54
N LEU A 313 -12.05 -16.37 -6.90
CA LEU A 313 -11.22 -16.51 -8.11
C LEU A 313 -10.38 -17.80 -8.04
N ALA A 314 -9.81 -18.11 -6.87
CA ALA A 314 -9.05 -19.33 -6.68
C ALA A 314 -9.93 -20.59 -6.88
N VAL A 315 -11.16 -20.60 -6.37
CA VAL A 315 -12.09 -21.70 -6.58
C VAL A 315 -12.48 -21.84 -8.06
N MET A 316 -12.74 -20.72 -8.74
CA MET A 316 -13.10 -20.74 -10.17
C MET A 316 -11.92 -21.17 -11.05
N LEU A 317 -10.69 -20.80 -10.71
CA LEU A 317 -9.47 -21.31 -11.34
C LEU A 317 -9.33 -22.84 -11.14
N GLU A 318 -9.61 -23.34 -9.95
CA GLU A 318 -9.41 -24.76 -9.59
C GLU A 318 -10.49 -25.67 -10.15
N ARG A 319 -11.68 -25.16 -10.41
CA ARG A 319 -12.83 -25.96 -10.89
C ARG A 319 -12.54 -26.75 -12.18
N PRO A 320 -11.94 -26.18 -13.23
CA PRO A 320 -11.61 -26.91 -14.46
C PRO A 320 -10.53 -28.01 -14.27
N TYR A 321 -9.80 -27.95 -13.14
CA TYR A 321 -8.78 -28.97 -12.82
C TYR A 321 -9.36 -30.18 -12.08
N ALA A 322 -10.66 -30.19 -11.77
CA ALA A 322 -11.30 -31.34 -11.12
C ALA A 322 -11.15 -32.58 -11.99
N GLY A 323 -10.60 -33.68 -11.42
CA GLY A 323 -10.29 -34.92 -12.17
C GLY A 323 -9.07 -34.83 -13.11
N ARG A 324 -8.39 -33.69 -13.19
CA ARG A 324 -7.17 -33.49 -13.99
C ARG A 324 -5.90 -33.32 -13.13
N LEU A 325 -6.09 -32.90 -11.88
CA LEU A 325 -5.01 -32.66 -10.92
C LEU A 325 -5.30 -33.44 -9.63
N PRO A 326 -4.28 -34.02 -8.94
CA PRO A 326 -4.49 -34.69 -7.66
C PRO A 326 -5.17 -33.79 -6.63
N LEU A 327 -6.06 -34.34 -5.81
CA LEU A 327 -6.95 -33.61 -4.87
C LEU A 327 -6.20 -32.64 -3.91
N GLU A 328 -4.97 -33.00 -3.51
CA GLU A 328 -4.16 -32.17 -2.61
C GLU A 328 -3.31 -31.13 -3.32
N ARG A 329 -3.42 -31.03 -4.64
CA ARG A 329 -2.66 -30.10 -5.46
C ARG A 329 -3.54 -28.96 -5.95
N ARG A 330 -2.93 -27.80 -6.08
CA ARG A 330 -3.54 -26.58 -6.60
C ARG A 330 -2.77 -26.13 -7.83
N PRO A 331 -3.43 -25.71 -8.90
CA PRO A 331 -2.76 -25.20 -10.09
C PRO A 331 -2.02 -23.91 -9.78
N LEU A 332 -0.97 -23.64 -10.55
CA LEU A 332 -0.32 -22.34 -10.58
C LEU A 332 -1.06 -21.48 -11.61
N ALA A 333 -1.11 -20.17 -11.35
CA ALA A 333 -1.77 -19.23 -12.26
C ALA A 333 -1.17 -17.83 -12.16
N VAL A 334 -1.09 -17.16 -13.28
CA VAL A 334 -0.84 -15.74 -13.42
C VAL A 334 -1.90 -15.22 -14.38
N LEU A 335 -3.02 -14.73 -13.84
CA LEU A 335 -4.19 -14.34 -14.60
C LEU A 335 -4.49 -12.85 -14.45
N HIS A 336 -4.72 -12.19 -15.56
CA HIS A 336 -5.16 -10.83 -15.68
C HIS A 336 -6.62 -10.79 -16.08
N ILE A 337 -7.39 -9.91 -15.45
CA ILE A 337 -8.81 -9.70 -15.67
C ILE A 337 -8.99 -8.22 -15.95
N ARG A 338 -9.51 -7.86 -17.11
CA ARG A 338 -9.83 -6.49 -17.50
C ARG A 338 -11.34 -6.36 -17.64
N LEU A 339 -11.88 -5.36 -16.99
CA LEU A 339 -13.28 -4.98 -17.07
C LEU A 339 -13.42 -3.47 -16.87
N ASP A 340 -14.61 -2.94 -17.16
CA ASP A 340 -14.90 -1.51 -16.95
C ASP A 340 -14.61 -1.12 -15.50
N PRO A 341 -13.81 -0.06 -15.25
CA PRO A 341 -13.51 0.43 -13.91
C PRO A 341 -14.75 0.72 -13.05
N HIS A 342 -15.85 1.18 -13.64
CA HIS A 342 -17.13 1.39 -12.93
C HIS A 342 -17.75 0.12 -12.33
N LEU A 343 -17.33 -1.06 -12.80
CA LEU A 343 -17.78 -2.35 -12.27
C LEU A 343 -16.90 -2.88 -11.13
N VAL A 344 -15.85 -2.13 -10.74
CA VAL A 344 -14.85 -2.55 -9.74
C VAL A 344 -14.79 -1.54 -8.61
N ASP A 345 -15.35 -1.89 -7.46
CA ASP A 345 -15.12 -1.11 -6.25
C ASP A 345 -13.80 -1.56 -5.60
N VAL A 346 -12.81 -0.68 -5.62
CA VAL A 346 -11.47 -0.90 -5.02
C VAL A 346 -11.37 -0.32 -3.61
N ASN A 347 -12.40 0.40 -3.14
CA ASN A 347 -12.41 1.04 -1.83
C ASN A 347 -13.02 0.16 -0.73
N VAL A 348 -12.83 -1.15 -0.81
CA VAL A 348 -13.41 -2.14 0.11
C VAL A 348 -12.54 -2.37 1.34
N HIS A 349 -11.20 -2.36 1.16
CA HIS A 349 -10.23 -2.68 2.21
C HIS A 349 -9.06 -1.67 2.21
N PRO A 350 -8.53 -1.24 3.38
CA PRO A 350 -7.41 -0.31 3.46
C PRO A 350 -6.19 -0.73 2.63
N ARG A 351 -5.88 -2.03 2.58
CA ARG A 351 -4.76 -2.59 1.79
C ARG A 351 -5.04 -2.70 0.30
N LYS A 352 -6.28 -2.46 -0.15
CA LYS A 352 -6.68 -2.59 -1.56
C LYS A 352 -6.37 -3.98 -2.19
N GLU A 353 -6.18 -5.02 -1.38
CA GLU A 353 -5.94 -6.40 -1.85
C GLU A 353 -7.24 -7.14 -2.18
N GLU A 354 -8.39 -6.60 -1.77
CA GLU A 354 -9.73 -7.11 -2.08
C GLU A 354 -10.46 -6.06 -2.92
N VAL A 355 -11.17 -6.52 -3.90
CA VAL A 355 -12.06 -5.71 -4.73
C VAL A 355 -13.45 -6.31 -4.71
N ARG A 356 -14.48 -5.46 -4.74
CA ARG A 356 -15.85 -5.89 -4.96
C ARG A 356 -16.18 -5.69 -6.44
N LEU A 357 -16.70 -6.72 -7.07
CA LEU A 357 -17.10 -6.72 -8.47
C LEU A 357 -18.63 -6.59 -8.56
N SER A 358 -19.14 -5.62 -9.29
CA SER A 358 -20.59 -5.45 -9.45
C SER A 358 -21.24 -6.62 -10.20
N GLN A 359 -20.47 -7.32 -11.04
CA GLN A 359 -20.91 -8.49 -11.83
C GLN A 359 -20.10 -9.75 -11.46
N GLU A 360 -20.04 -10.09 -10.18
CA GLU A 360 -19.23 -11.20 -9.68
C GLU A 360 -19.44 -12.51 -10.45
N ARG A 361 -20.69 -12.91 -10.69
CA ARG A 361 -21.01 -14.19 -11.39
C ARG A 361 -20.45 -14.21 -12.80
N SER A 362 -20.49 -13.09 -13.51
CA SER A 362 -19.97 -12.98 -14.87
C SER A 362 -18.46 -13.13 -14.90
N VAL A 363 -17.75 -12.40 -14.01
CA VAL A 363 -16.29 -12.44 -13.92
C VAL A 363 -15.80 -13.82 -13.49
N TYR A 364 -16.42 -14.41 -12.47
CA TYR A 364 -16.05 -15.75 -11.99
C TYR A 364 -16.33 -16.82 -13.04
N GLY A 365 -17.46 -16.72 -13.75
CA GLY A 365 -17.79 -17.60 -14.85
C GLY A 365 -16.82 -17.50 -16.01
N ALA A 366 -16.39 -16.28 -16.34
CA ALA A 366 -15.40 -16.02 -17.37
C ALA A 366 -14.02 -16.65 -17.06
N VAL A 367 -13.56 -16.52 -15.81
CA VAL A 367 -12.29 -17.16 -15.37
C VAL A 367 -12.39 -18.68 -15.51
N ALA A 368 -13.47 -19.31 -15.05
CA ALA A 368 -13.64 -20.75 -15.18
C ALA A 368 -13.64 -21.20 -16.64
N ARG A 369 -14.37 -20.49 -17.53
CA ARG A 369 -14.43 -20.81 -18.98
C ARG A 369 -13.07 -20.62 -19.63
N ALA A 370 -12.39 -19.50 -19.39
CA ALA A 370 -11.07 -19.21 -19.95
C ALA A 370 -10.05 -20.32 -19.61
N VAL A 371 -10.06 -20.78 -18.38
CA VAL A 371 -9.19 -21.87 -17.93
C VAL A 371 -9.62 -23.21 -18.52
N GLU A 372 -10.93 -23.49 -18.61
CA GLU A 372 -11.45 -24.71 -19.23
C GLU A 372 -11.03 -24.82 -20.70
N GLU A 373 -11.19 -23.73 -21.47
CA GLU A 373 -10.78 -23.67 -22.87
C GLU A 373 -9.28 -23.89 -23.05
N ALA A 374 -8.44 -23.29 -22.18
CA ALA A 374 -7.00 -23.50 -22.19
C ALA A 374 -6.59 -24.95 -21.87
N LEU A 375 -7.41 -25.68 -21.11
CA LEU A 375 -7.16 -27.07 -20.71
C LEU A 375 -7.77 -28.12 -21.63
N VAL A 376 -8.48 -27.73 -22.72
CA VAL A 376 -9.03 -28.68 -23.70
C VAL A 376 -8.00 -29.69 -24.23
N PRO A 377 -6.74 -29.30 -24.54
CA PRO A 377 -5.73 -30.25 -24.99
C PRO A 377 -5.26 -31.25 -23.93
N TYR A 378 -5.66 -31.06 -22.67
CA TYR A 378 -5.25 -31.87 -21.53
C TYR A 378 -6.45 -32.59 -20.91
N PRO A 379 -6.85 -33.74 -21.44
CA PRO A 379 -8.00 -34.47 -20.95
C PRO A 379 -7.80 -34.95 -19.50
N HIS A 380 -8.90 -35.48 -18.91
CA HIS A 380 -8.84 -36.06 -17.55
C HIS A 380 -7.83 -37.23 -17.49
N LEU A 381 -7.15 -37.34 -16.34
CA LEU A 381 -6.25 -38.44 -16.01
C LEU A 381 -7.01 -39.77 -15.97
#